data_7b70d65f90652696d3f162341dad739e
#
_entry.id   7b70d65f90652696d3f162341dad739e
#
_cell.length_a   1.000
_cell.length_b   1.000
_cell.length_c   1.000
_cell.angle_alpha   90.00
_cell.angle_beta   90.00
_cell.angle_gamma   90.00
#
_symmetry.space_group_name_H-M   'P 1'
#
loop_
_entity.id
_entity.type
_entity.pdbx_description
1 polymer ?
#
loop_
_entity_poly.entity_id
_entity_poly.type
_entity_poly.pdbx_seq_one_letter_code
_entity_poly.pdbx_strand_id
1 'polypeptide(L)'
;MKIQYSLLLFLLLLGFTQCKSPAAKEDRLSDDALMDTVQRRTFNYFWEGAEPNSGLARERIHLDGDYPEKDQNVVTTGGSGFGIAGLLVGIERGFIPREEGVKRLTKIADYLKRADRFHGVWPHWLYGPTGKVKPFGQKDNGGDLVESCFLMQSLLCVRQYFRDGNEQEKALAEKINQLCCLLYTSDAADEARSV
;
A
#
# COMPACT_ATOMS: atom_id res chain seq x y z
N MET A 1 73.55 5.74 -32.66
CA MET A 1 72.50 4.71 -32.30
C MET A 1 72.05 4.72 -30.85
N LYS A 2 72.83 5.14 -29.86
CA LYS A 2 72.40 5.13 -28.41
C LYS A 2 71.43 6.26 -28.02
N ILE A 3 71.38 7.37 -28.71
CA ILE A 3 70.50 8.53 -28.40
C ILE A 3 69.05 8.26 -28.83
N GLN A 4 68.84 7.48 -29.88
CA GLN A 4 67.51 7.18 -30.41
C GLN A 4 66.66 6.26 -29.47
N TYR A 5 67.30 5.36 -28.75
CA TYR A 5 66.62 4.49 -27.78
C TYR A 5 66.27 5.22 -26.51
N SER A 6 67.01 6.21 -26.09
CA SER A 6 66.79 7.04 -24.92
C SER A 6 65.53 7.92 -25.09
N LEU A 7 65.29 8.44 -26.30
CA LEU A 7 64.12 9.24 -26.63
C LEU A 7 62.85 8.40 -26.71
N LEU A 8 62.96 7.17 -27.24
CA LEU A 8 61.85 6.23 -27.32
C LEU A 8 61.41 5.76 -25.92
N LEU A 9 62.36 5.52 -25.00
CA LEU A 9 62.10 5.13 -23.63
C LEU A 9 61.41 6.25 -22.83
N PHE A 10 61.78 7.52 -23.10
CA PHE A 10 61.16 8.68 -22.45
C PHE A 10 59.74 8.96 -22.94
N LEU A 11 59.45 8.69 -24.23
CA LEU A 11 58.10 8.77 -24.80
C LEU A 11 57.18 7.66 -24.30
N LEU A 12 57.71 6.44 -24.04
CA LEU A 12 56.95 5.34 -23.45
C LEU A 12 56.58 5.59 -21.97
N LEU A 13 57.43 6.32 -21.23
CA LEU A 13 57.17 6.66 -19.83
C LEU A 13 56.11 7.79 -19.68
N LEU A 14 55.94 8.64 -20.68
CA LEU A 14 54.90 9.69 -20.67
C LEU A 14 53.50 9.19 -21.02
N GLY A 15 53.36 7.96 -21.59
CA GLY A 15 52.09 7.34 -21.97
C GLY A 15 51.28 6.77 -20.81
N PHE A 16 51.84 6.68 -19.60
CA PHE A 16 51.16 6.09 -18.43
C PHE A 16 50.60 7.08 -17.42
N THR A 17 50.59 8.39 -17.74
CA THR A 17 49.77 9.29 -16.97
C THR A 17 48.33 9.08 -17.36
N GLN A 18 47.73 7.96 -16.89
CA GLN A 18 46.30 7.81 -16.88
C GLN A 18 45.75 8.97 -16.04
N CYS A 19 45.08 9.90 -16.69
CA CYS A 19 44.16 10.81 -16.05
C CYS A 19 43.16 9.93 -15.28
N LYS A 20 43.40 9.72 -13.99
CA LYS A 20 42.30 9.32 -13.08
C LYS A 20 41.32 10.47 -13.15
N SER A 21 40.34 10.36 -14.03
CA SER A 21 39.13 11.17 -13.91
C SER A 21 38.67 11.05 -12.46
N PRO A 22 38.48 12.16 -11.73
CA PRO A 22 37.91 12.06 -10.41
C PRO A 22 36.60 11.30 -10.59
N ALA A 23 36.52 10.11 -10.00
CA ALA A 23 35.28 9.39 -9.96
C ALA A 23 34.22 10.39 -9.44
N ALA A 24 33.26 10.72 -10.27
CA ALA A 24 32.15 11.54 -9.85
C ALA A 24 31.67 10.89 -8.54
N LYS A 25 31.70 11.63 -7.44
CA LYS A 25 31.19 11.18 -6.17
C LYS A 25 29.72 10.94 -6.43
N GLU A 26 29.38 9.67 -6.71
CA GLU A 26 27.97 9.29 -6.82
C GLU A 26 27.33 9.74 -5.54
N ASP A 27 26.40 10.66 -5.66
CA ASP A 27 25.67 11.23 -4.51
C ASP A 27 24.68 10.16 -4.03
N ARG A 28 25.24 9.06 -3.49
CA ARG A 28 24.46 7.93 -2.97
C ARG A 28 23.91 8.32 -1.62
N LEU A 29 22.60 8.21 -1.50
CA LEU A 29 21.94 8.28 -0.21
C LEU A 29 22.56 7.23 0.74
N SER A 30 22.66 7.55 2.03
CA SER A 30 22.93 6.53 3.04
C SER A 30 21.80 5.50 3.03
N ASP A 31 22.07 4.28 3.52
CA ASP A 31 21.06 3.23 3.59
C ASP A 31 19.82 3.69 4.38
N ASP A 32 19.99 4.41 5.48
CA ASP A 32 18.89 4.97 6.26
C ASP A 32 18.08 5.99 5.46
N ALA A 33 18.72 6.90 4.74
CA ALA A 33 18.05 7.89 3.91
C ALA A 33 17.32 7.25 2.71
N LEU A 34 17.91 6.18 2.15
CA LEU A 34 17.28 5.40 1.10
C LEU A 34 16.03 4.69 1.63
N MET A 35 16.13 4.01 2.77
CA MET A 35 15.00 3.31 3.40
C MET A 35 13.88 4.28 3.77
N ASP A 36 14.20 5.44 4.31
CA ASP A 36 13.22 6.48 4.61
C ASP A 36 12.50 6.97 3.33
N THR A 37 13.25 7.17 2.27
CA THR A 37 12.70 7.56 0.96
C THR A 37 11.77 6.49 0.40
N VAL A 38 12.17 5.22 0.45
CA VAL A 38 11.36 4.09 -0.04
C VAL A 38 10.06 3.98 0.77
N GLN A 39 10.15 4.01 2.10
CA GLN A 39 8.98 3.93 2.97
C GLN A 39 8.00 5.08 2.71
N ARG A 40 8.49 6.32 2.59
CA ARG A 40 7.64 7.49 2.32
C ARG A 40 6.96 7.40 0.95
N ARG A 41 7.68 6.99 -0.09
CA ARG A 41 7.10 6.84 -1.44
C ARG A 41 6.08 5.70 -1.49
N THR A 42 6.35 4.58 -0.83
CA THR A 42 5.39 3.48 -0.70
C THR A 42 4.14 3.93 0.07
N PHE A 43 4.32 4.66 1.17
CA PHE A 43 3.21 5.23 1.93
C PHE A 43 2.34 6.17 1.06
N ASN A 44 2.95 7.02 0.23
CA ASN A 44 2.22 7.95 -0.63
C ASN A 44 1.31 7.25 -1.64
N TYR A 45 1.67 6.04 -2.11
CA TYR A 45 0.77 5.25 -2.95
C TYR A 45 -0.58 5.01 -2.26
N PHE A 46 -0.55 4.70 -0.96
CA PHE A 46 -1.74 4.43 -0.17
C PHE A 46 -2.39 5.69 0.40
N TRP A 47 -1.65 6.77 0.57
CA TRP A 47 -2.17 8.01 1.13
C TRP A 47 -2.73 8.96 0.06
N GLU A 48 -1.89 9.33 -0.90
CA GLU A 48 -2.24 10.26 -1.97
C GLU A 48 -2.94 9.53 -3.13
N GLY A 49 -2.48 8.32 -3.45
CA GLY A 49 -2.99 7.47 -4.52
C GLY A 49 -4.29 6.74 -4.20
N ALA A 50 -4.79 6.81 -2.95
CA ALA A 50 -6.05 6.19 -2.57
C ALA A 50 -7.23 6.65 -3.43
N GLU A 51 -8.20 5.77 -3.61
CA GLU A 51 -9.45 6.15 -4.28
C GLU A 51 -10.26 7.10 -3.37
N PRO A 52 -10.67 8.28 -3.88
CA PRO A 52 -11.12 9.37 -3.02
C PRO A 52 -12.46 9.12 -2.30
N ASN A 53 -13.35 8.26 -2.81
CA ASN A 53 -14.63 8.00 -2.17
C ASN A 53 -14.51 6.95 -1.06
N SER A 54 -13.75 5.90 -1.28
CA SER A 54 -13.55 4.79 -0.35
C SER A 54 -12.41 5.04 0.64
N GLY A 55 -11.34 5.69 0.21
CA GLY A 55 -10.07 5.76 0.93
C GLY A 55 -9.21 4.50 0.81
N LEU A 56 -9.66 3.51 0.05
CA LEU A 56 -8.98 2.24 -0.21
C LEU A 56 -7.90 2.38 -1.29
N ALA A 57 -7.01 1.41 -1.33
CA ALA A 57 -5.97 1.35 -2.35
C ALA A 57 -6.58 1.06 -3.73
N ARG A 58 -6.20 1.86 -4.73
CA ARG A 58 -6.49 1.52 -6.13
C ARG A 58 -5.83 0.20 -6.49
N GLU A 59 -6.45 -0.54 -7.38
CA GLU A 59 -5.84 -1.76 -7.90
C GLU A 59 -4.54 -1.44 -8.63
N ARG A 60 -4.54 -0.36 -9.42
CA ARG A 60 -3.35 0.18 -10.09
C ARG A 60 -3.47 1.69 -10.30
N ILE A 61 -2.32 2.31 -10.57
CA ILE A 61 -2.24 3.71 -11.00
C ILE A 61 -1.43 3.75 -12.28
N HIS A 62 -2.04 4.18 -13.38
CA HIS A 62 -1.35 4.42 -14.63
C HIS A 62 -0.70 5.80 -14.60
N LEU A 63 0.63 5.86 -14.76
CA LEU A 63 1.38 7.11 -14.63
C LEU A 63 1.15 8.08 -15.79
N ASP A 64 0.74 7.57 -16.95
CA ASP A 64 0.33 8.36 -18.11
C ASP A 64 -1.11 8.89 -18.00
N GLY A 65 -1.88 8.40 -17.01
CA GLY A 65 -3.27 8.78 -16.80
C GLY A 65 -4.26 8.13 -17.76
N ASP A 66 -3.82 7.23 -18.63
CA ASP A 66 -4.69 6.48 -19.55
C ASP A 66 -5.19 5.21 -18.86
N TYR A 67 -6.52 4.99 -18.87
CA TYR A 67 -7.20 3.85 -18.26
C TYR A 67 -8.12 3.17 -19.28
N PRO A 68 -7.57 2.40 -20.23
CA PRO A 68 -8.35 1.79 -21.33
C PRO A 68 -9.43 0.83 -20.80
N GLU A 69 -9.18 0.15 -19.68
CA GLU A 69 -10.15 -0.75 -19.03
C GLU A 69 -11.17 -0.02 -18.12
N LYS A 70 -11.10 1.31 -18.06
CA LYS A 70 -11.96 2.14 -17.19
C LYS A 70 -11.86 1.75 -15.70
N ASP A 71 -10.71 1.27 -15.29
CA ASP A 71 -10.42 0.72 -13.96
C ASP A 71 -9.80 1.75 -12.99
N GLN A 72 -9.70 3.01 -13.37
CA GLN A 72 -9.14 4.10 -12.57
C GLN A 72 -9.65 4.14 -11.12
N ASN A 73 -10.91 3.80 -10.91
CA ASN A 73 -11.57 3.82 -9.61
C ASN A 73 -11.87 2.41 -9.06
N VAL A 74 -11.20 1.40 -9.58
CA VAL A 74 -11.24 0.05 -9.02
C VAL A 74 -10.29 -0.01 -7.83
N VAL A 75 -10.78 -0.55 -6.72
CA VAL A 75 -9.99 -0.75 -5.50
C VAL A 75 -9.85 -2.23 -5.22
N THR A 76 -8.70 -2.61 -4.66
CA THR A 76 -8.40 -3.99 -4.28
C THR A 76 -8.57 -4.19 -2.78
N THR A 77 -9.14 -5.31 -2.39
CA THR A 77 -9.45 -5.63 -1.00
C THR A 77 -8.17 -5.93 -0.20
N GLY A 78 -7.36 -6.86 -0.64
CA GLY A 78 -6.13 -7.24 0.08
C GLY A 78 -5.05 -6.18 -0.01
N GLY A 79 -4.87 -5.54 -1.17
CA GLY A 79 -3.96 -4.40 -1.30
C GLY A 79 -4.34 -3.24 -0.39
N SER A 80 -5.65 -3.02 -0.18
CA SER A 80 -6.13 -2.06 0.82
C SER A 80 -5.79 -2.49 2.25
N GLY A 81 -5.73 -3.79 2.55
CA GLY A 81 -5.23 -4.29 3.82
C GLY A 81 -3.79 -3.81 4.07
N PHE A 82 -2.88 -4.02 3.12
CA PHE A 82 -1.52 -3.50 3.23
C PHE A 82 -1.49 -1.98 3.38
N GLY A 83 -2.34 -1.25 2.64
CA GLY A 83 -2.48 0.19 2.77
C GLY A 83 -2.91 0.62 4.17
N ILE A 84 -3.88 -0.04 4.78
CA ILE A 84 -4.33 0.21 6.15
C ILE A 84 -3.20 0.01 7.16
N ALA A 85 -2.41 -1.07 7.04
CA ALA A 85 -1.22 -1.26 7.85
C ALA A 85 -0.18 -0.14 7.60
N GLY A 86 -0.01 0.26 6.34
CA GLY A 86 0.85 1.39 5.96
C GLY A 86 0.43 2.72 6.58
N LEU A 87 -0.88 2.95 6.80
CA LEU A 87 -1.36 4.15 7.50
C LEU A 87 -0.91 4.19 8.96
N LEU A 88 -0.88 3.05 9.67
CA LEU A 88 -0.33 2.98 11.03
C LEU A 88 1.17 3.32 11.04
N VAL A 89 1.92 2.78 10.08
CA VAL A 89 3.34 3.13 9.89
C VAL A 89 3.50 4.62 9.63
N GLY A 90 2.64 5.20 8.79
CA GLY A 90 2.65 6.62 8.47
C GLY A 90 2.42 7.51 9.69
N ILE A 91 1.54 7.09 10.61
CA ILE A 91 1.31 7.77 11.89
C ILE A 91 2.56 7.67 12.77
N GLU A 92 3.09 6.46 12.98
CA GLU A 92 4.27 6.21 13.84
C GLU A 92 5.53 6.90 13.33
N ARG A 93 5.70 6.98 12.02
CA ARG A 93 6.83 7.66 11.38
C ARG A 93 6.62 9.18 11.26
N GLY A 94 5.47 9.71 11.67
CA GLY A 94 5.14 11.12 11.53
C GLY A 94 5.01 11.59 10.08
N PHE A 95 4.66 10.69 9.15
CA PHE A 95 4.38 11.06 7.76
C PHE A 95 3.06 11.81 7.64
N ILE A 96 2.12 11.48 8.52
CA ILE A 96 0.82 12.16 8.68
C ILE A 96 0.52 12.39 10.17
N PRO A 97 -0.27 13.41 10.51
CA PRO A 97 -0.82 13.57 11.84
C PRO A 97 -1.71 12.38 12.23
N ARG A 98 -1.66 11.98 13.50
CA ARG A 98 -2.47 10.88 14.03
C ARG A 98 -3.97 11.07 13.78
N GLU A 99 -4.46 12.29 13.95
CA GLU A 99 -5.86 12.65 13.72
C GLU A 99 -6.30 12.42 12.26
N GLU A 100 -5.46 12.79 11.29
CA GLU A 100 -5.74 12.56 9.87
C GLU A 100 -5.75 11.06 9.53
N GLY A 101 -4.88 10.29 10.17
CA GLY A 101 -4.91 8.83 10.06
C GLY A 101 -6.21 8.23 10.59
N VAL A 102 -6.66 8.64 11.78
CA VAL A 102 -7.95 8.22 12.37
C VAL A 102 -9.11 8.57 11.46
N LYS A 103 -9.14 9.78 10.92
CA LYS A 103 -10.17 10.23 9.98
C LYS A 103 -10.22 9.38 8.70
N ARG A 104 -9.07 9.07 8.13
CA ARG A 104 -8.98 8.20 6.94
C ARG A 104 -9.45 6.77 7.25
N LEU A 105 -8.98 6.19 8.35
CA LEU A 105 -9.36 4.84 8.77
C LEU A 105 -10.85 4.72 9.12
N THR A 106 -11.43 5.76 9.72
CA THR A 106 -12.87 5.84 9.97
C THR A 106 -13.66 5.83 8.67
N LYS A 107 -13.23 6.63 7.68
CA LYS A 107 -13.85 6.64 6.34
C LYS A 107 -13.79 5.26 5.68
N ILE A 108 -12.64 4.57 5.76
CA ILE A 108 -12.47 3.22 5.23
C ILE A 108 -13.44 2.25 5.91
N ALA A 109 -13.53 2.27 7.25
CA ALA A 109 -14.43 1.40 7.99
C ALA A 109 -15.91 1.63 7.63
N ASP A 110 -16.33 2.90 7.49
CA ASP A 110 -17.67 3.27 7.04
C ASP A 110 -17.97 2.82 5.62
N TYR A 111 -16.98 2.90 4.74
CA TYR A 111 -17.11 2.38 3.38
C TYR A 111 -17.26 0.86 3.36
N LEU A 112 -16.41 0.13 4.06
CA LEU A 112 -16.43 -1.33 4.13
C LEU A 112 -17.72 -1.88 4.74
N LYS A 113 -18.36 -1.14 5.63
CA LYS A 113 -19.66 -1.50 6.22
C LYS A 113 -20.78 -1.59 5.18
N ARG A 114 -20.75 -0.74 4.14
CA ARG A 114 -21.79 -0.67 3.09
C ARG A 114 -21.38 -1.33 1.77
N ALA A 115 -20.12 -1.71 1.61
CA ALA A 115 -19.63 -2.36 0.41
C ALA A 115 -20.23 -3.77 0.25
N ASP A 116 -20.32 -4.25 -0.98
CA ASP A 116 -20.81 -5.59 -1.27
C ASP A 116 -19.97 -6.64 -0.55
N ARG A 117 -20.66 -7.64 -0.01
CA ARG A 117 -20.09 -8.83 0.64
C ARG A 117 -20.88 -10.07 0.26
N PHE A 118 -20.18 -11.19 0.25
CA PHE A 118 -20.75 -12.52 0.00
C PHE A 118 -20.46 -13.39 1.23
N HIS A 119 -21.49 -13.78 1.96
CA HIS A 119 -21.35 -14.52 3.22
C HIS A 119 -20.36 -13.83 4.20
N GLY A 120 -20.45 -12.50 4.31
CA GLY A 120 -19.57 -11.70 5.16
C GLY A 120 -18.20 -11.33 4.57
N VAL A 121 -17.78 -11.96 3.48
CA VAL A 121 -16.45 -11.83 2.84
C VAL A 121 -16.51 -10.78 1.73
N TRP A 122 -15.52 -9.91 1.65
CA TRP A 122 -15.43 -8.93 0.56
C TRP A 122 -14.91 -9.58 -0.72
N PRO A 123 -15.31 -9.07 -1.90
CA PRO A 123 -14.79 -9.54 -3.18
C PRO A 123 -13.34 -9.08 -3.39
N HIS A 124 -12.68 -9.65 -4.39
CA HIS A 124 -11.33 -9.28 -4.78
C HIS A 124 -11.23 -7.78 -5.11
N TRP A 125 -12.15 -7.29 -5.95
CA TRP A 125 -12.23 -5.89 -6.38
C TRP A 125 -13.60 -5.28 -6.12
N LEU A 126 -13.58 -3.98 -5.83
CA LEU A 126 -14.77 -3.15 -5.70
C LEU A 126 -14.66 -1.93 -6.62
N TYR A 127 -15.79 -1.44 -7.09
CA TYR A 127 -15.86 -0.09 -7.64
C TYR A 127 -15.83 0.91 -6.50
N GLY A 128 -14.73 1.69 -6.39
CA GLY A 128 -14.51 2.62 -5.28
C GLY A 128 -15.66 3.60 -5.02
N PRO A 129 -16.25 4.26 -6.03
CA PRO A 129 -17.36 5.18 -5.80
C PRO A 129 -18.62 4.54 -5.23
N THR A 130 -18.88 3.26 -5.52
CA THR A 130 -20.18 2.61 -5.20
C THR A 130 -20.10 1.53 -4.14
N GLY A 131 -18.95 0.91 -3.95
CA GLY A 131 -18.79 -0.28 -3.11
C GLY A 131 -19.36 -1.56 -3.73
N LYS A 132 -19.73 -1.53 -5.00
CA LYS A 132 -20.22 -2.69 -5.73
C LYS A 132 -19.07 -3.57 -6.18
N VAL A 133 -19.32 -4.89 -6.23
CA VAL A 133 -18.32 -5.84 -6.73
C VAL A 133 -17.91 -5.49 -8.17
N LYS A 134 -16.61 -5.49 -8.42
CA LYS A 134 -16.01 -5.52 -9.74
C LYS A 134 -15.56 -6.95 -9.99
N PRO A 135 -16.19 -7.70 -10.92
CA PRO A 135 -15.80 -9.08 -11.18
C PRO A 135 -14.32 -9.18 -11.56
N PHE A 136 -13.59 -10.10 -10.94
CA PHE A 136 -12.23 -10.45 -11.29
C PHE A 136 -12.22 -11.32 -12.55
N GLY A 137 -13.22 -12.20 -12.67
CA GLY A 137 -13.46 -13.07 -13.83
C GLY A 137 -14.91 -13.57 -13.88
N GLN A 138 -15.26 -14.33 -14.91
CA GLN A 138 -16.63 -14.83 -15.10
C GLN A 138 -17.13 -15.70 -13.92
N LYS A 139 -16.22 -16.42 -13.27
CA LYS A 139 -16.51 -17.32 -12.13
C LYS A 139 -16.00 -16.78 -10.82
N ASP A 140 -15.48 -15.55 -10.81
CA ASP A 140 -14.89 -14.89 -9.65
C ASP A 140 -15.47 -13.49 -9.53
N ASN A 141 -16.73 -13.46 -9.11
CA ASN A 141 -17.51 -12.25 -8.83
C ASN A 141 -18.11 -12.26 -7.43
N GLY A 142 -17.67 -13.18 -6.59
CA GLY A 142 -18.11 -13.37 -5.20
C GLY A 142 -17.09 -12.89 -4.17
N GLY A 143 -17.18 -13.46 -2.96
CA GLY A 143 -16.22 -13.17 -1.89
C GLY A 143 -14.86 -13.81 -2.14
N ASP A 144 -13.79 -13.09 -1.79
CA ASP A 144 -12.42 -13.58 -1.85
C ASP A 144 -11.86 -13.72 -0.42
N LEU A 145 -11.63 -14.97 -0.01
CA LEU A 145 -11.16 -15.28 1.34
C LEU A 145 -9.72 -14.78 1.58
N VAL A 146 -8.85 -14.88 0.58
CA VAL A 146 -7.44 -14.50 0.71
C VAL A 146 -7.32 -12.99 0.85
N GLU A 147 -7.97 -12.24 -0.05
CA GLU A 147 -7.99 -10.79 -0.02
C GLU A 147 -8.63 -10.26 1.26
N SER A 148 -9.75 -10.86 1.67
CA SER A 148 -10.43 -10.50 2.93
C SER A 148 -9.59 -10.80 4.17
N CYS A 149 -8.78 -11.86 4.17
CA CYS A 149 -7.85 -12.15 5.27
C CYS A 149 -6.80 -11.05 5.44
N PHE A 150 -6.19 -10.57 4.36
CA PHE A 150 -5.24 -9.45 4.43
C PHE A 150 -5.90 -8.17 4.93
N LEU A 151 -7.10 -7.87 4.45
CA LEU A 151 -7.87 -6.72 4.91
C LEU A 151 -8.19 -6.82 6.40
N MET A 152 -8.71 -7.97 6.83
CA MET A 152 -9.08 -8.21 8.22
C MET A 152 -7.89 -8.16 9.17
N GLN A 153 -6.75 -8.74 8.79
CA GLN A 153 -5.53 -8.71 9.59
C GLN A 153 -5.14 -7.27 9.91
N SER A 154 -5.19 -6.39 8.93
CA SER A 154 -4.81 -4.99 9.12
C SER A 154 -5.87 -4.21 9.91
N LEU A 155 -7.16 -4.48 9.72
CA LEU A 155 -8.22 -3.91 10.55
C LEU A 155 -8.09 -4.33 12.03
N LEU A 156 -7.70 -5.58 12.30
CA LEU A 156 -7.42 -6.04 13.67
C LEU A 156 -6.23 -5.30 14.28
N CYS A 157 -5.18 -5.02 13.50
CA CYS A 157 -4.06 -4.18 13.95
C CYS A 157 -4.54 -2.76 14.31
N VAL A 158 -5.37 -2.13 13.46
CA VAL A 158 -5.96 -0.81 13.73
C VAL A 158 -6.79 -0.82 15.01
N ARG A 159 -7.67 -1.82 15.17
CA ARG A 159 -8.47 -1.99 16.39
C ARG A 159 -7.59 -2.05 17.63
N GLN A 160 -6.53 -2.86 17.58
CA GLN A 160 -5.63 -3.02 18.72
C GLN A 160 -4.83 -1.74 19.01
N TYR A 161 -4.41 -1.04 17.97
CA TYR A 161 -3.61 0.18 18.07
C TYR A 161 -4.38 1.36 18.70
N PHE A 162 -5.69 1.44 18.45
CA PHE A 162 -6.53 2.56 18.88
C PHE A 162 -7.47 2.26 20.07
N ARG A 163 -7.52 1.02 20.57
CA ARG A 163 -8.48 0.59 21.60
C ARG A 163 -8.44 1.39 22.90
N ASP A 164 -7.25 1.85 23.30
CA ASP A 164 -7.00 2.55 24.56
C ASP A 164 -6.78 4.06 24.34
N GLY A 165 -7.10 4.57 23.16
CA GLY A 165 -6.91 5.96 22.76
C GLY A 165 -8.01 6.90 23.23
N ASN A 166 -8.13 8.05 22.56
CA ASN A 166 -9.18 9.02 22.82
C ASN A 166 -10.56 8.50 22.32
N GLU A 167 -11.62 9.27 22.54
CA GLU A 167 -12.99 8.85 22.21
C GLU A 167 -13.20 8.55 20.70
N GLN A 168 -12.55 9.30 19.81
CA GLN A 168 -12.64 9.06 18.37
C GLN A 168 -11.90 7.77 17.98
N GLU A 169 -10.77 7.50 18.59
CA GLU A 169 -9.97 6.29 18.40
C GLU A 169 -10.71 5.05 18.91
N LYS A 170 -11.30 5.13 20.09
CA LYS A 170 -12.15 4.06 20.64
C LYS A 170 -13.37 3.79 19.76
N ALA A 171 -14.01 4.85 19.27
CA ALA A 171 -15.14 4.71 18.33
C ALA A 171 -14.72 4.03 17.02
N LEU A 172 -13.53 4.31 16.49
CA LEU A 172 -12.95 3.62 15.34
C LEU A 172 -12.70 2.14 15.66
N ALA A 173 -12.09 1.83 16.81
CA ALA A 173 -11.81 0.47 17.22
C ALA A 173 -13.11 -0.36 17.37
N GLU A 174 -14.17 0.21 17.95
CA GLU A 174 -15.49 -0.44 18.08
C GLU A 174 -16.16 -0.63 16.71
N LYS A 175 -16.06 0.34 15.80
CA LYS A 175 -16.56 0.21 14.43
C LYS A 175 -15.90 -0.95 13.69
N ILE A 176 -14.60 -1.12 13.85
CA ILE A 176 -13.88 -2.26 13.28
C ILE A 176 -14.29 -3.56 13.95
N ASN A 177 -14.51 -3.56 15.26
CA ASN A 177 -15.00 -4.74 15.96
C ASN A 177 -16.34 -5.24 15.39
N GLN A 178 -17.27 -4.32 15.10
CA GLN A 178 -18.53 -4.65 14.44
C GLN A 178 -18.34 -5.24 13.03
N LEU A 179 -17.38 -4.76 12.25
CA LEU A 179 -17.04 -5.34 10.95
C LEU A 179 -16.54 -6.78 11.09
N CYS A 180 -15.73 -7.06 12.12
CA CYS A 180 -15.24 -8.41 12.41
C CYS A 180 -16.38 -9.36 12.80
N CYS A 181 -17.30 -8.91 13.65
CA CYS A 181 -18.45 -9.72 14.08
C CYS A 181 -19.34 -10.14 12.90
N LEU A 182 -19.48 -9.30 11.88
CA LEU A 182 -20.26 -9.63 10.69
C LEU A 182 -19.72 -10.82 9.88
N LEU A 183 -18.42 -11.08 9.93
CA LEU A 183 -17.82 -12.27 9.34
C LEU A 183 -18.23 -13.55 10.08
N TYR A 184 -18.17 -13.53 11.41
CA TYR A 184 -18.52 -14.68 12.25
C TYR A 184 -20.02 -15.02 12.22
N THR A 185 -20.88 -13.99 12.18
CA THR A 185 -22.35 -14.23 12.21
C THR A 185 -22.89 -14.74 10.89
N SER A 186 -22.28 -14.40 9.75
CA SER A 186 -22.69 -14.95 8.45
C SER A 186 -22.33 -16.43 8.32
N ASP A 187 -21.16 -16.83 8.80
CA ASP A 187 -20.69 -18.21 8.75
C ASP A 187 -21.56 -19.12 9.63
N ALA A 188 -21.86 -18.70 10.85
CA ALA A 188 -22.76 -19.43 11.76
C ALA A 188 -24.21 -19.56 11.25
N ALA A 189 -24.69 -18.58 10.46
CA ALA A 189 -26.01 -18.63 9.88
C ALA A 189 -26.10 -19.60 8.69
N ASP A 190 -25.03 -19.81 7.96
CA ASP A 190 -24.99 -20.75 6.83
C ASP A 190 -24.82 -22.18 7.29
N GLU A 191 -24.07 -22.45 8.35
CA GLU A 191 -24.04 -23.78 8.99
C GLU A 191 -25.41 -24.20 9.51
N ALA A 192 -26.20 -23.29 10.09
CA ALA A 192 -27.55 -23.57 10.59
C ALA A 192 -28.56 -23.82 9.46
N ARG A 193 -28.29 -23.42 8.22
CA ARG A 193 -29.17 -23.67 7.05
C ARG A 193 -28.82 -24.94 6.26
N SER A 194 -27.65 -25.51 6.53
CA SER A 194 -27.16 -26.72 5.85
C SER A 194 -27.55 -28.05 6.56
N VAL A 195 -28.36 -27.97 7.62
CA VAL A 195 -28.98 -29.12 8.38
C VAL A 195 -30.50 -29.18 8.04
#